data_f725956eadfbc063fee6031cbcfc30d6
#
_entry.id   f725956eadfbc063fee6031cbcfc30d6
#
_cell.length_a   1.000
_cell.length_b   1.000
_cell.length_c   1.000
_cell.angle_alpha   90.00
_cell.angle_beta   90.00
_cell.angle_gamma   90.00
#
_symmetry.space_group_name_H-M   'P 1'
#
loop_
_entity.id
_entity.type
_entity.pdbx_description
1 polymer ?
#
loop_
_entity_poly.entity_id
_entity_poly.type
_entity_poly.pdbx_seq_one_letter_code
_entity_poly.pdbx_strand_id
1 'polypeptide(L)'
;MKKLDIEKIRVIAFDADDTLWDCQSHFEEVENLLYSFINPYCDDPAHELFVTESQNMEDLGYGCKAFTMSVMETALRVCGNDLSATQLTSLLEAGKHLLHLPATPLPGVVEVLEALHTSLSTLHLPPKIVCFTKGELQDQENKLRRSGLAKYFDYVEITSDKTEKEFLALCRLLQIEPSELLMVGNSLKSDIAPALAIGAQAVHIPFHVTWQLEVHEDIEHERMVKIERIEELLTLLQ
;
A
#
# COMPACT_ATOMS: atom_id res chain seq x y z
N MET A 1 -25.87 -7.61 10.10
CA MET A 1 -25.09 -6.46 9.62
C MET A 1 -23.71 -6.57 10.25
N LYS A 2 -22.68 -6.56 9.42
CA LYS A 2 -21.29 -6.46 9.87
C LYS A 2 -21.15 -5.10 10.55
N LYS A 3 -20.67 -5.05 11.78
CA LYS A 3 -20.56 -3.79 12.53
C LYS A 3 -19.22 -3.73 13.27
N LEU A 4 -18.49 -2.65 13.06
CA LEU A 4 -17.27 -2.38 13.83
C LEU A 4 -17.65 -2.08 15.30
N ASP A 5 -16.82 -2.53 16.22
CA ASP A 5 -16.91 -2.21 17.65
C ASP A 5 -16.13 -0.91 17.92
N ILE A 6 -16.75 0.22 17.58
CA ILE A 6 -16.12 1.55 17.58
C ILE A 6 -15.66 1.96 18.96
N GLU A 7 -16.39 1.58 20.02
CA GLU A 7 -16.08 1.95 21.39
C GLU A 7 -14.71 1.39 21.86
N LYS A 8 -14.28 0.27 21.26
CA LYS A 8 -12.98 -0.34 21.56
C LYS A 8 -11.83 0.30 20.79
N ILE A 9 -12.06 0.97 19.66
CA ILE A 9 -10.99 1.47 18.83
C ILE A 9 -10.17 2.53 19.57
N ARG A 10 -8.85 2.29 19.65
CA ARG A 10 -7.85 3.20 20.20
C ARG A 10 -6.83 3.67 19.17
N VAL A 11 -6.74 2.94 18.06
CA VAL A 11 -5.85 3.28 16.94
C VAL A 11 -6.60 3.03 15.64
N ILE A 12 -6.56 4.01 14.75
CA ILE A 12 -6.97 3.90 13.36
C ILE A 12 -5.70 3.96 12.52
N ALA A 13 -5.30 2.82 11.97
CA ALA A 13 -4.13 2.72 11.11
C ALA A 13 -4.55 2.75 9.64
N PHE A 14 -3.92 3.61 8.87
CA PHE A 14 -4.10 3.73 7.43
C PHE A 14 -2.91 3.14 6.70
N ASP A 15 -3.16 2.31 5.71
CA ASP A 15 -2.20 2.07 4.65
C ASP A 15 -2.01 3.34 3.82
N ALA A 16 -0.93 3.40 3.04
CA ALA A 16 -0.57 4.59 2.31
C ALA A 16 -0.75 4.46 0.79
N ASP A 17 0.03 3.59 0.14
CA ASP A 17 0.00 3.41 -1.31
C ASP A 17 -1.35 2.81 -1.74
N ASP A 18 -2.03 3.43 -2.70
CA ASP A 18 -3.35 3.03 -3.20
C ASP A 18 -4.50 3.11 -2.18
N THR A 19 -4.21 3.67 -0.99
CA THR A 19 -5.20 3.99 0.04
C THR A 19 -5.29 5.50 0.25
N LEU A 20 -4.16 6.18 0.42
CA LEU A 20 -4.07 7.64 0.62
C LEU A 20 -3.66 8.40 -0.64
N TRP A 21 -2.88 7.79 -1.51
CA TRP A 21 -2.45 8.32 -2.81
C TRP A 21 -2.27 7.19 -3.82
N ASP A 22 -2.42 7.52 -5.10
CA ASP A 22 -2.20 6.59 -6.20
C ASP A 22 -0.71 6.22 -6.32
N CYS A 23 -0.44 4.94 -6.37
CA CYS A 23 0.90 4.39 -6.56
C CYS A 23 0.92 3.40 -7.73
N GLN A 24 0.06 2.37 -7.71
CA GLN A 24 0.09 1.26 -8.66
C GLN A 24 -0.13 1.68 -10.10
N SER A 25 -0.98 2.69 -10.36
CA SER A 25 -1.18 3.18 -11.74
C SER A 25 0.12 3.67 -12.39
N HIS A 26 1.03 4.24 -11.60
CA HIS A 26 2.33 4.69 -12.11
C HIS A 26 3.31 3.53 -12.37
N PHE A 27 3.20 2.45 -11.60
CA PHE A 27 3.97 1.22 -11.85
C PHE A 27 3.51 0.58 -13.16
N GLU A 28 2.20 0.53 -13.44
CA GLU A 28 1.66 0.03 -14.71
C GLU A 28 2.20 0.79 -15.93
N GLU A 29 2.47 2.11 -15.83
CA GLU A 29 3.09 2.87 -16.92
C GLU A 29 4.49 2.33 -17.25
N VAL A 30 5.28 1.97 -16.23
CA VAL A 30 6.62 1.39 -16.42
C VAL A 30 6.54 -0.06 -16.92
N GLU A 31 5.58 -0.84 -16.43
CA GLU A 31 5.29 -2.19 -16.94
C GLU A 31 4.94 -2.14 -18.43
N ASN A 32 4.05 -1.25 -18.83
CA ASN A 32 3.67 -1.06 -20.22
C ASN A 32 4.86 -0.67 -21.11
N LEU A 33 5.79 0.14 -20.62
CA LEU A 33 7.03 0.46 -21.31
C LEU A 33 7.89 -0.80 -21.48
N LEU A 34 8.09 -1.59 -20.43
CA LEU A 34 8.79 -2.88 -20.50
C LEU A 34 8.13 -3.80 -21.53
N TYR A 35 6.80 -3.97 -21.43
CA TYR A 35 6.05 -4.86 -22.32
C TYR A 35 6.20 -4.46 -23.79
N SER A 36 6.26 -3.16 -24.08
CA SER A 36 6.51 -2.68 -25.45
C SER A 36 7.85 -3.14 -26.04
N PHE A 37 8.85 -3.38 -25.16
CA PHE A 37 10.18 -3.84 -25.59
C PHE A 37 10.29 -5.36 -25.69
N ILE A 38 9.68 -6.10 -24.76
CA ILE A 38 9.82 -7.55 -24.66
C ILE A 38 8.76 -8.35 -25.45
N ASN A 39 7.64 -7.73 -25.81
CA ASN A 39 6.55 -8.35 -26.59
C ASN A 39 7.02 -9.13 -27.86
N PRO A 40 8.04 -8.68 -28.64
CA PRO A 40 8.53 -9.45 -29.76
C PRO A 40 9.25 -10.75 -29.41
N TYR A 41 9.61 -10.97 -28.14
CA TYR A 41 10.48 -12.03 -27.66
C TYR A 41 9.80 -13.04 -26.72
N CYS A 42 8.58 -12.78 -26.27
CA CYS A 42 7.81 -13.66 -25.41
C CYS A 42 6.31 -13.55 -25.65
N ASP A 43 5.57 -14.62 -25.29
CA ASP A 43 4.12 -14.69 -25.51
C ASP A 43 3.33 -13.97 -24.41
N ASP A 44 3.89 -13.87 -23.18
CA ASP A 44 3.25 -13.28 -22.01
C ASP A 44 4.23 -12.39 -21.24
N PRO A 45 4.37 -11.11 -21.63
CA PRO A 45 5.25 -10.16 -20.97
C PRO A 45 4.96 -9.95 -19.49
N ALA A 46 3.68 -9.96 -19.09
CA ALA A 46 3.28 -9.78 -17.70
C ALA A 46 3.74 -10.95 -16.83
N HIS A 47 3.61 -12.16 -17.34
CA HIS A 47 4.11 -13.35 -16.65
C HIS A 47 5.64 -13.34 -16.51
N GLU A 48 6.38 -12.87 -17.54
CA GLU A 48 7.84 -12.76 -17.46
C GLU A 48 8.28 -11.80 -16.34
N LEU A 49 7.63 -10.65 -16.22
CA LEU A 49 7.90 -9.72 -15.11
C LEU A 49 7.52 -10.33 -13.76
N PHE A 50 6.33 -10.90 -13.64
CA PHE A 50 5.85 -11.54 -12.42
C PHE A 50 6.81 -12.61 -11.89
N VAL A 51 7.38 -13.43 -12.78
CA VAL A 51 8.38 -14.46 -12.40
C VAL A 51 9.62 -13.80 -11.80
N THR A 52 10.14 -12.74 -12.44
CA THR A 52 11.33 -12.03 -11.93
C THR A 52 11.05 -11.33 -10.60
N GLU A 53 9.91 -10.64 -10.47
CA GLU A 53 9.53 -9.98 -9.21
C GLU A 53 9.38 -11.01 -8.06
N SER A 54 8.72 -12.15 -8.37
CA SER A 54 8.53 -13.22 -7.38
C SER A 54 9.87 -13.79 -6.88
N GLN A 55 10.84 -13.96 -7.77
CA GLN A 55 12.19 -14.44 -7.42
C GLN A 55 12.97 -13.41 -6.60
N ASN A 56 12.80 -12.13 -6.94
CA ASN A 56 13.52 -11.03 -6.30
C ASN A 56 12.92 -10.61 -4.95
N MET A 57 11.69 -11.06 -4.64
CA MET A 57 10.97 -10.58 -3.45
C MET A 57 11.72 -10.87 -2.14
N GLU A 58 12.40 -12.02 -2.01
CA GLU A 58 13.12 -12.39 -0.80
C GLU A 58 14.32 -11.46 -0.55
N ASP A 59 15.05 -11.10 -1.62
CA ASP A 59 16.30 -10.33 -1.50
C ASP A 59 16.08 -8.81 -1.60
N LEU A 60 15.14 -8.36 -2.45
CA LEU A 60 14.94 -6.95 -2.75
C LEU A 60 13.73 -6.35 -2.04
N GLY A 61 12.73 -7.17 -1.67
CA GLY A 61 11.50 -6.72 -1.03
C GLY A 61 10.63 -5.83 -1.92
N TYR A 62 9.87 -4.96 -1.27
CA TYR A 62 8.94 -4.02 -1.92
C TYR A 62 9.58 -2.67 -2.22
N GLY A 63 9.06 -1.96 -3.23
CA GLY A 63 9.37 -0.57 -3.51
C GLY A 63 9.95 -0.31 -4.90
N CYS A 64 10.04 0.97 -5.26
CA CYS A 64 10.42 1.43 -6.60
C CYS A 64 11.78 0.91 -7.09
N LYS A 65 12.76 0.76 -6.20
CA LYS A 65 14.09 0.29 -6.56
C LYS A 65 14.10 -1.21 -6.87
N ALA A 66 13.45 -2.01 -6.02
CA ALA A 66 13.27 -3.45 -6.24
C ALA A 66 12.54 -3.71 -7.55
N PHE A 67 11.44 -3.01 -7.79
CA PHE A 67 10.67 -3.06 -9.01
C PHE A 67 11.52 -2.68 -10.23
N THR A 68 12.25 -1.55 -10.19
CA THR A 68 13.11 -1.11 -11.29
C THR A 68 14.19 -2.14 -11.63
N MET A 69 14.79 -2.77 -10.62
CA MET A 69 15.74 -3.86 -10.84
C MET A 69 15.07 -5.05 -11.54
N SER A 70 13.91 -5.47 -11.09
CA SER A 70 13.15 -6.57 -11.70
C SER A 70 12.73 -6.28 -13.14
N VAL A 71 12.31 -5.05 -13.43
CA VAL A 71 12.01 -4.59 -14.81
C VAL A 71 13.23 -4.69 -15.71
N MET A 72 14.38 -4.19 -15.25
CA MET A 72 15.63 -4.21 -16.05
C MET A 72 16.14 -5.65 -16.24
N GLU A 73 16.08 -6.47 -15.20
CA GLU A 73 16.46 -7.89 -15.25
C GLU A 73 15.57 -8.66 -16.22
N THR A 74 14.25 -8.46 -16.17
CA THR A 74 13.30 -9.06 -17.11
C THR A 74 13.63 -8.68 -18.55
N ALA A 75 13.89 -7.40 -18.82
CA ALA A 75 14.26 -6.93 -20.16
C ALA A 75 15.55 -7.58 -20.67
N LEU A 76 16.57 -7.65 -19.80
CA LEU A 76 17.85 -8.30 -20.15
C LEU A 76 17.70 -9.78 -20.38
N ARG A 77 16.93 -10.48 -19.56
CA ARG A 77 16.70 -11.93 -19.66
C ARG A 77 15.93 -12.29 -20.92
N VAL A 78 14.89 -11.52 -21.27
CA VAL A 78 13.99 -11.83 -22.39
C VAL A 78 14.58 -11.40 -23.72
N CYS A 79 15.14 -10.18 -23.81
CA CYS A 79 15.69 -9.66 -25.08
C CYS A 79 17.14 -10.05 -25.32
N GLY A 80 17.90 -10.37 -24.27
CA GLY A 80 19.33 -10.72 -24.40
C GLY A 80 20.13 -9.61 -25.10
N ASN A 81 20.87 -9.99 -26.15
CA ASN A 81 21.72 -9.09 -26.92
C ASN A 81 20.93 -8.09 -27.80
N ASP A 82 19.65 -8.29 -28.00
CA ASP A 82 18.80 -7.41 -28.82
C ASP A 82 18.28 -6.20 -28.02
N LEU A 83 18.46 -6.20 -26.68
CA LEU A 83 18.15 -5.04 -25.85
C LEU A 83 19.18 -3.93 -26.09
N SER A 84 18.71 -2.80 -26.60
CA SER A 84 19.59 -1.65 -26.80
C SER A 84 19.88 -0.90 -25.51
N ALA A 85 21.04 -0.25 -25.44
CA ALA A 85 21.38 0.64 -24.32
C ALA A 85 20.34 1.77 -24.13
N THR A 86 19.73 2.24 -25.21
CA THR A 86 18.66 3.26 -25.16
C THR A 86 17.42 2.75 -24.46
N GLN A 87 16.95 1.53 -24.80
CA GLN A 87 15.80 0.91 -24.13
C GLN A 87 16.07 0.68 -22.65
N LEU A 88 17.25 0.17 -22.29
CA LEU A 88 17.63 -0.03 -20.89
C LEU A 88 17.69 1.29 -20.13
N THR A 89 18.22 2.36 -20.76
CA THR A 89 18.22 3.69 -20.17
C THR A 89 16.80 4.22 -19.94
N SER A 90 15.89 3.99 -20.90
CA SER A 90 14.49 4.41 -20.78
C SER A 90 13.79 3.71 -19.59
N LEU A 91 14.01 2.41 -19.41
CA LEU A 91 13.47 1.67 -18.25
C LEU A 91 14.04 2.19 -16.94
N LEU A 92 15.35 2.44 -16.88
CA LEU A 92 16.00 2.99 -15.70
C LEU A 92 15.45 4.37 -15.33
N GLU A 93 15.30 5.27 -16.32
CA GLU A 93 14.76 6.60 -16.06
C GLU A 93 13.27 6.56 -15.66
N ALA A 94 12.47 5.69 -16.26
CA ALA A 94 11.08 5.46 -15.88
C ALA A 94 10.99 4.96 -14.43
N GLY A 95 11.79 3.97 -14.03
CA GLY A 95 11.86 3.49 -12.65
C GLY A 95 12.34 4.55 -11.67
N LYS A 96 13.32 5.37 -12.04
CA LYS A 96 13.78 6.51 -11.21
C LYS A 96 12.69 7.57 -11.07
N HIS A 97 11.83 7.76 -12.08
CA HIS A 97 10.71 8.70 -12.01
C HIS A 97 9.73 8.33 -10.89
N LEU A 98 9.49 7.03 -10.66
CA LEU A 98 8.64 6.55 -9.57
C LEU A 98 9.07 7.09 -8.19
N LEU A 99 10.37 7.28 -7.96
CA LEU A 99 10.89 7.86 -6.72
C LEU A 99 10.53 9.34 -6.52
N HIS A 100 10.02 10.00 -7.55
CA HIS A 100 9.67 11.43 -7.55
C HIS A 100 8.17 11.67 -7.71
N LEU A 101 7.34 10.63 -7.62
CA LEU A 101 5.89 10.78 -7.68
C LEU A 101 5.39 11.79 -6.65
N PRO A 102 4.42 12.63 -6.99
CA PRO A 102 3.94 13.69 -6.11
C PRO A 102 3.25 13.18 -4.85
N ALA A 103 2.78 11.91 -4.84
CA ALA A 103 1.95 11.32 -3.80
C ALA A 103 0.72 12.21 -3.52
N THR A 104 0.04 12.64 -4.59
CA THR A 104 -1.16 13.48 -4.49
C THR A 104 -2.26 12.70 -3.76
N PRO A 105 -2.82 13.23 -2.67
CA PRO A 105 -3.89 12.55 -1.95
C PRO A 105 -5.07 12.21 -2.87
N LEU A 106 -5.61 11.00 -2.70
CA LEU A 106 -6.83 10.57 -3.38
C LEU A 106 -8.04 11.43 -2.94
N PRO A 107 -9.10 11.52 -3.77
CA PRO A 107 -10.29 12.27 -3.41
C PRO A 107 -10.86 11.88 -2.05
N GLY A 108 -11.20 12.86 -1.22
CA GLY A 108 -11.77 12.66 0.11
C GLY A 108 -10.77 12.39 1.24
N VAL A 109 -9.50 12.03 0.92
CA VAL A 109 -8.49 11.66 1.94
C VAL A 109 -8.21 12.82 2.90
N VAL A 110 -7.94 14.02 2.38
CA VAL A 110 -7.63 15.18 3.21
C VAL A 110 -8.79 15.51 4.13
N GLU A 111 -9.99 15.56 3.58
CA GLU A 111 -11.24 15.87 4.28
C GLU A 111 -11.52 14.86 5.41
N VAL A 112 -11.30 13.57 5.14
CA VAL A 112 -11.47 12.50 6.14
C VAL A 112 -10.46 12.62 7.27
N LEU A 113 -9.18 12.79 6.94
CA LEU A 113 -8.14 12.93 7.95
C LEU A 113 -8.32 14.20 8.81
N GLU A 114 -8.72 15.32 8.20
CA GLU A 114 -9.07 16.55 8.93
C GLU A 114 -10.27 16.36 9.86
N ALA A 115 -11.33 15.71 9.36
CA ALA A 115 -12.51 15.43 10.14
C ALA A 115 -12.22 14.49 11.31
N LEU A 116 -11.45 13.44 11.10
CA LEU A 116 -11.01 12.53 12.16
C LEU A 116 -10.17 13.25 13.21
N HIS A 117 -9.19 14.02 12.78
CA HIS A 117 -8.33 14.78 13.68
C HIS A 117 -9.12 15.79 14.53
N THR A 118 -10.12 16.45 13.94
CA THR A 118 -10.96 17.42 14.63
C THR A 118 -11.98 16.76 15.55
N SER A 119 -12.73 15.78 15.03
CA SER A 119 -13.82 15.12 15.76
C SER A 119 -13.29 14.27 16.92
N LEU A 120 -12.22 13.54 16.69
CA LEU A 120 -11.62 12.68 17.71
C LEU A 120 -10.97 13.48 18.83
N SER A 121 -10.45 14.69 18.55
CA SER A 121 -9.84 15.56 19.58
C SER A 121 -10.81 15.98 20.68
N THR A 122 -12.12 15.89 20.45
CA THR A 122 -13.15 16.22 21.44
C THR A 122 -13.50 15.07 22.38
N LEU A 123 -13.04 13.85 22.08
CA LEU A 123 -13.28 12.68 22.92
C LEU A 123 -12.37 12.69 24.15
N HIS A 124 -12.84 12.10 25.24
CA HIS A 124 -12.05 11.97 26.48
C HIS A 124 -10.75 11.13 26.27
N LEU A 125 -10.81 10.15 25.38
CA LEU A 125 -9.67 9.32 24.95
C LEU A 125 -9.76 9.16 23.43
N PRO A 126 -9.20 10.11 22.66
CA PRO A 126 -9.27 10.03 21.20
C PRO A 126 -8.41 8.88 20.69
N PRO A 127 -8.89 8.10 19.70
CA PRO A 127 -8.03 7.17 18.98
C PRO A 127 -6.87 7.89 18.31
N LYS A 128 -5.69 7.26 18.30
CA LYS A 128 -4.54 7.75 17.52
C LYS A 128 -4.75 7.45 16.03
N ILE A 129 -4.33 8.36 15.19
CA ILE A 129 -4.29 8.19 13.74
C ILE A 129 -2.87 7.81 13.35
N VAL A 130 -2.70 6.66 12.71
CA VAL A 130 -1.40 6.08 12.38
C VAL A 130 -1.30 5.83 10.89
N CYS A 131 -0.16 6.16 10.27
CA CYS A 131 0.19 5.64 8.96
C CYS A 131 0.97 4.35 9.16
N PHE A 132 0.47 3.24 8.61
CA PHE A 132 1.11 1.93 8.67
C PHE A 132 1.28 1.39 7.26
N THR A 133 2.46 1.54 6.69
CA THR A 133 2.75 1.23 5.29
C THR A 133 3.94 0.30 5.17
N LYS A 134 3.99 -0.46 4.07
CA LYS A 134 5.16 -1.29 3.73
C LYS A 134 5.93 -0.68 2.56
N GLY A 135 7.21 -0.97 2.49
CA GLY A 135 8.09 -0.55 1.41
C GLY A 135 9.44 -0.05 1.89
N GLU A 136 10.16 0.60 0.99
CA GLU A 136 11.47 1.17 1.33
C GLU A 136 11.31 2.43 2.19
N LEU A 137 12.00 2.46 3.33
CA LEU A 137 11.91 3.54 4.33
C LEU A 137 12.03 4.93 3.70
N GLN A 138 13.10 5.16 2.93
CA GLN A 138 13.37 6.47 2.34
C GLN A 138 12.29 6.91 1.33
N ASP A 139 11.76 5.96 0.56
CA ASP A 139 10.73 6.26 -0.44
C ASP A 139 9.40 6.60 0.24
N GLN A 140 8.98 5.81 1.22
CA GLN A 140 7.74 6.05 1.97
C GLN A 140 7.79 7.37 2.77
N GLU A 141 8.92 7.67 3.44
CA GLU A 141 9.11 8.96 4.11
C GLU A 141 9.00 10.14 3.12
N ASN A 142 9.60 9.98 1.93
CA ASN A 142 9.55 11.00 0.89
C ASN A 142 8.13 11.18 0.32
N LYS A 143 7.39 10.10 0.06
CA LYS A 143 5.99 10.15 -0.38
C LYS A 143 5.11 10.83 0.67
N LEU A 144 5.21 10.41 1.92
CA LEU A 144 4.45 11.01 3.02
C LEU A 144 4.73 12.51 3.19
N ARG A 145 5.98 12.92 3.04
CA ARG A 145 6.36 14.35 3.09
C ARG A 145 5.76 15.12 1.90
N ARG A 146 5.84 14.57 0.66
CA ARG A 146 5.33 15.23 -0.55
C ARG A 146 3.80 15.32 -0.55
N SER A 147 3.11 14.32 -0.01
CA SER A 147 1.64 14.34 0.09
C SER A 147 1.10 15.44 1.01
N GLY A 148 1.94 15.94 1.94
CA GLY A 148 1.51 16.89 2.96
C GLY A 148 0.62 16.29 4.05
N LEU A 149 0.44 14.96 4.07
CA LEU A 149 -0.44 14.26 5.01
C LEU A 149 0.23 13.96 6.37
N ALA A 150 1.56 14.07 6.48
CA ALA A 150 2.31 13.74 7.70
C ALA A 150 1.76 14.43 8.96
N LYS A 151 1.21 15.63 8.83
CA LYS A 151 0.64 16.42 9.93
C LYS A 151 -0.61 15.82 10.60
N TYR A 152 -1.26 14.85 9.93
CA TYR A 152 -2.47 14.21 10.46
C TYR A 152 -2.20 12.93 11.24
N PHE A 153 -0.97 12.41 11.21
CA PHE A 153 -0.61 11.15 11.85
C PHE A 153 0.11 11.40 13.17
N ASP A 154 -0.39 10.76 14.24
CA ASP A 154 0.26 10.74 15.55
C ASP A 154 1.53 9.87 15.53
N TYR A 155 1.55 8.87 14.63
CA TYR A 155 2.66 7.94 14.47
C TYR A 155 2.72 7.42 13.02
N VAL A 156 3.94 7.13 12.56
CA VAL A 156 4.20 6.54 11.25
C VAL A 156 5.07 5.32 11.42
N GLU A 157 4.60 4.17 10.96
CA GLU A 157 5.34 2.92 10.91
C GLU A 157 5.53 2.49 9.47
N ILE A 158 6.78 2.33 9.07
CA ILE A 158 7.17 1.83 7.75
C ILE A 158 7.86 0.49 7.96
N THR A 159 7.33 -0.56 7.37
CA THR A 159 7.82 -1.93 7.54
C THR A 159 8.20 -2.56 6.20
N SER A 160 9.07 -3.57 6.24
CA SER A 160 9.46 -4.32 5.03
C SER A 160 8.32 -5.19 4.49
N ASP A 161 7.41 -5.64 5.37
CA ASP A 161 6.23 -6.41 5.01
C ASP A 161 5.12 -6.18 6.04
N LYS A 162 3.87 -6.53 5.73
CA LYS A 162 2.72 -6.45 6.62
C LYS A 162 2.16 -7.85 6.88
N THR A 163 2.81 -8.58 7.77
CA THR A 163 2.32 -9.87 8.27
C THR A 163 1.71 -9.71 9.67
N GLU A 164 1.10 -10.79 10.19
CA GLU A 164 0.59 -10.81 11.58
C GLU A 164 1.65 -10.36 12.60
N LYS A 165 2.91 -10.69 12.36
CA LYS A 165 4.04 -10.33 13.23
C LYS A 165 4.24 -8.81 13.29
N GLU A 166 4.19 -8.12 12.17
CA GLU A 166 4.34 -6.66 12.08
C GLU A 166 3.12 -5.96 12.68
N PHE A 167 1.91 -6.46 12.44
CA PHE A 167 0.70 -5.96 13.12
C PHE A 167 0.77 -6.12 14.64
N LEU A 168 1.21 -7.27 15.15
CA LEU A 168 1.42 -7.48 16.58
C LEU A 168 2.56 -6.60 17.13
N ALA A 169 3.59 -6.32 16.34
CA ALA A 169 4.66 -5.39 16.71
C ALA A 169 4.12 -3.96 16.84
N LEU A 170 3.29 -3.51 15.90
CA LEU A 170 2.61 -2.22 15.95
C LEU A 170 1.72 -2.10 17.19
N CYS A 171 0.90 -3.12 17.49
CA CYS A 171 0.06 -3.13 18.70
C CYS A 171 0.90 -3.00 19.98
N ARG A 172 2.00 -3.76 20.08
CA ARG A 172 2.92 -3.65 21.24
C ARG A 172 3.55 -2.27 21.36
N LEU A 173 4.01 -1.71 20.24
CA LEU A 173 4.62 -0.37 20.18
C LEU A 173 3.65 0.72 20.67
N LEU A 174 2.39 0.62 20.26
CA LEU A 174 1.34 1.58 20.60
C LEU A 174 0.67 1.28 21.94
N GLN A 175 1.03 0.16 22.59
CA GLN A 175 0.50 -0.30 23.87
C GLN A 175 -1.03 -0.51 23.83
N ILE A 176 -1.50 -1.19 22.79
CA ILE A 176 -2.90 -1.55 22.59
C ILE A 176 -3.07 -3.07 22.42
N GLU A 177 -4.27 -3.55 22.71
CA GLU A 177 -4.68 -4.89 22.33
C GLU A 177 -5.06 -4.93 20.84
N PRO A 178 -4.88 -6.06 20.13
CA PRO A 178 -5.26 -6.17 18.72
C PRO A 178 -6.72 -5.77 18.43
N SER A 179 -7.66 -6.06 19.34
CA SER A 179 -9.08 -5.69 19.19
C SER A 179 -9.34 -4.17 19.23
N GLU A 180 -8.36 -3.37 19.66
CA GLU A 180 -8.42 -1.91 19.73
C GLU A 180 -7.86 -1.24 18.47
N LEU A 181 -7.34 -2.04 17.49
CA LEU A 181 -6.84 -1.58 16.21
C LEU A 181 -7.92 -1.66 15.15
N LEU A 182 -8.11 -0.59 14.39
CA LEU A 182 -8.81 -0.56 13.11
C LEU A 182 -7.80 -0.34 12.01
N MET A 183 -7.66 -1.31 11.10
CA MET A 183 -6.85 -1.14 9.88
C MET A 183 -7.73 -0.70 8.71
N VAL A 184 -7.31 0.34 8.01
CA VAL A 184 -7.95 0.88 6.81
C VAL A 184 -6.97 0.76 5.65
N GLY A 185 -7.31 0.01 4.60
CA GLY A 185 -6.41 -0.22 3.49
C GLY A 185 -7.05 -0.86 2.27
N ASN A 186 -6.30 -0.90 1.17
CA ASN A 186 -6.76 -1.42 -0.11
C ASN A 186 -6.40 -2.89 -0.35
N SER A 187 -5.35 -3.40 0.28
CA SER A 187 -4.88 -4.76 0.04
C SER A 187 -5.54 -5.78 0.97
N LEU A 188 -6.30 -6.73 0.39
CA LEU A 188 -6.82 -7.87 1.16
C LEU A 188 -5.69 -8.69 1.78
N LYS A 189 -4.57 -8.86 1.06
CA LYS A 189 -3.43 -9.67 1.49
C LYS A 189 -2.61 -9.01 2.59
N SER A 190 -2.29 -7.72 2.43
CA SER A 190 -1.33 -7.03 3.29
C SER A 190 -1.98 -6.23 4.42
N ASP A 191 -3.21 -5.73 4.22
CA ASP A 191 -3.87 -4.88 5.21
C ASP A 191 -4.95 -5.65 5.97
N ILE A 192 -5.78 -6.39 5.26
CA ILE A 192 -7.03 -6.92 5.81
C ILE A 192 -6.82 -8.28 6.46
N ALA A 193 -6.30 -9.27 5.71
CA ALA A 193 -6.13 -10.63 6.21
C ALA A 193 -5.28 -10.70 7.50
N PRO A 194 -4.07 -10.09 7.56
CA PRO A 194 -3.24 -10.17 8.76
C PRO A 194 -3.82 -9.38 9.94
N ALA A 195 -4.50 -8.25 9.70
CA ALA A 195 -5.21 -7.52 10.76
C ALA A 195 -6.32 -8.37 11.39
N LEU A 196 -7.15 -9.01 10.56
CA LEU A 196 -8.22 -9.88 11.03
C LEU A 196 -7.69 -11.11 11.77
N ALA A 197 -6.59 -11.69 11.30
CA ALA A 197 -5.95 -12.87 11.90
C ALA A 197 -5.50 -12.64 13.34
N ILE A 198 -4.98 -11.44 13.65
CA ILE A 198 -4.60 -11.08 15.03
C ILE A 198 -5.77 -10.64 15.91
N GLY A 199 -6.98 -10.53 15.37
CA GLY A 199 -8.17 -10.10 16.11
C GLY A 199 -8.51 -8.61 15.98
N ALA A 200 -7.83 -7.86 15.13
CA ALA A 200 -8.14 -6.47 14.83
C ALA A 200 -9.43 -6.33 13.99
N GLN A 201 -9.87 -5.11 13.82
CA GLN A 201 -10.96 -4.73 12.92
C GLN A 201 -10.38 -4.16 11.63
N ALA A 202 -11.12 -4.25 10.53
CA ALA A 202 -10.63 -3.81 9.23
C ALA A 202 -11.70 -3.09 8.39
N VAL A 203 -11.27 -2.08 7.67
CA VAL A 203 -12.04 -1.43 6.59
C VAL A 203 -11.26 -1.61 5.29
N HIS A 204 -11.86 -2.30 4.35
CA HIS A 204 -11.30 -2.50 3.02
C HIS A 204 -11.84 -1.44 2.06
N ILE A 205 -10.95 -0.70 1.42
CA ILE A 205 -11.25 0.28 0.37
C ILE A 205 -10.55 -0.20 -0.90
N PRO A 206 -11.21 -0.94 -1.79
CA PRO A 206 -10.57 -1.46 -3.00
C PRO A 206 -10.05 -0.33 -3.88
N PHE A 207 -8.82 -0.47 -4.35
CA PHE A 207 -8.30 0.38 -5.41
C PHE A 207 -8.60 -0.25 -6.78
N HIS A 208 -8.66 0.55 -7.84
CA HIS A 208 -9.09 0.07 -9.18
C HIS A 208 -8.04 -0.82 -9.87
N VAL A 209 -6.81 -0.80 -9.38
CA VAL A 209 -5.69 -1.64 -9.83
C VAL A 209 -5.13 -2.40 -8.64
N THR A 210 -4.77 -3.66 -8.84
CA THR A 210 -4.12 -4.48 -7.81
C THR A 210 -2.88 -5.14 -8.41
N TRP A 211 -1.73 -4.92 -7.81
CA TRP A 211 -0.50 -5.62 -8.18
C TRP A 211 -0.68 -7.13 -8.06
N GLN A 212 -0.17 -7.89 -9.04
CA GLN A 212 -0.39 -9.33 -9.13
C GLN A 212 0.08 -10.08 -7.87
N LEU A 213 1.15 -9.62 -7.24
CA LEU A 213 1.66 -10.19 -5.98
C LEU A 213 0.79 -9.86 -4.75
N GLU A 214 -0.14 -8.90 -4.86
CA GLU A 214 -1.11 -8.53 -3.83
C GLU A 214 -2.50 -9.13 -4.06
N VAL A 215 -2.71 -9.88 -5.15
CA VAL A 215 -3.98 -10.55 -5.42
C VAL A 215 -4.26 -11.57 -4.31
N HIS A 216 -5.47 -11.51 -3.77
CA HIS A 216 -5.96 -12.39 -2.72
C HIS A 216 -7.43 -12.76 -2.99
N GLU A 217 -7.87 -13.89 -2.49
CA GLU A 217 -9.28 -14.27 -2.51
C GLU A 217 -10.12 -13.29 -1.69
N ASP A 218 -11.39 -13.12 -2.08
CA ASP A 218 -12.32 -12.26 -1.33
C ASP A 218 -12.47 -12.74 0.11
N ILE A 219 -12.45 -11.79 1.04
CA ILE A 219 -12.58 -12.05 2.47
C ILE A 219 -13.97 -11.61 2.93
N GLU A 220 -14.70 -12.53 3.57
CA GLU A 220 -15.90 -12.20 4.33
C GLU A 220 -15.66 -12.45 5.82
N HIS A 221 -15.73 -11.39 6.62
CA HIS A 221 -15.47 -11.47 8.06
C HIS A 221 -16.38 -10.53 8.84
N GLU A 222 -16.77 -10.92 10.06
CA GLU A 222 -17.67 -10.11 10.93
C GLU A 222 -17.04 -8.78 11.37
N ARG A 223 -15.72 -8.74 11.55
CA ARG A 223 -14.93 -7.56 11.93
C ARG A 223 -14.40 -6.76 10.74
N MET A 224 -14.91 -7.00 9.54
CA MET A 224 -14.52 -6.29 8.33
C MET A 224 -15.74 -5.60 7.71
N VAL A 225 -15.52 -4.36 7.28
CA VAL A 225 -16.45 -3.61 6.42
C VAL A 225 -15.73 -3.24 5.12
N LYS A 226 -16.42 -3.43 4.00
CA LYS A 226 -15.95 -2.94 2.69
C LYS A 226 -16.69 -1.64 2.39
N ILE A 227 -15.95 -0.62 1.98
CA ILE A 227 -16.47 0.66 1.50
C ILE A 227 -15.93 0.95 0.10
N GLU A 228 -16.59 1.81 -0.64
CA GLU A 228 -16.16 2.19 -1.98
C GLU A 228 -15.37 3.51 -1.99
N ARG A 229 -15.64 4.37 -1.00
CA ARG A 229 -15.01 5.68 -0.88
C ARG A 229 -14.60 5.94 0.56
N ILE A 230 -13.45 6.59 0.73
CA ILE A 230 -12.88 6.84 2.06
C ILE A 230 -13.80 7.69 2.95
N GLU A 231 -14.65 8.55 2.38
CA GLU A 231 -15.58 9.42 3.13
C GLU A 231 -16.62 8.61 3.92
N GLU A 232 -16.93 7.38 3.46
CA GLU A 232 -17.86 6.49 4.16
C GLU A 232 -17.33 6.07 5.53
N LEU A 233 -16.01 6.14 5.74
CA LEU A 233 -15.37 5.87 7.03
C LEU A 233 -15.92 6.77 8.12
N LEU A 234 -16.19 8.05 7.83
CA LEU A 234 -16.76 8.99 8.81
C LEU A 234 -18.15 8.57 9.31
N THR A 235 -18.93 7.94 8.43
CA THR A 235 -20.26 7.44 8.80
C THR A 235 -20.15 6.13 9.61
N LEU A 236 -19.12 5.32 9.34
CA LEU A 236 -18.89 4.08 10.10
C LEU A 236 -18.41 4.34 11.52
N LEU A 237 -17.75 5.47 11.75
CA LEU A 237 -17.16 5.85 13.05
C LEU A 237 -18.07 6.75 13.91
N GLN A 238 -19.29 7.02 13.47
CA GLN A 238 -20.35 7.71 14.24
C GLN A 238 -21.25 6.71 14.98
#